data_17e9d63c36bd697356189f07e514c304
#
_entry.id   17e9d63c36bd697356189f07e514c304
#
_cell.length_a   1.000
_cell.length_b   1.000
_cell.length_c   1.000
_cell.angle_alpha   90.00
_cell.angle_beta   90.00
_cell.angle_gamma   90.00
#
_symmetry.space_group_name_H-M   'P 1'
#
loop_
_entity.id
_entity.type
_entity.pdbx_description
1 polymer ?
#
loop_
_entity_poly.entity_id
_entity_poly.type
_entity_poly.pdbx_seq_one_letter_code
_entity_poly.pdbx_strand_id
1 'polypeptide(L)'
;MKFERRKLSDLRPAEYNPRKKLTPEDKEYQDIKRSILEFGYADPIVINFDGTIIKGHQRRTVMMDLGYEEAEVIVLDIRDKTKEKALNTALNKITGKWDNQLLKDLLVELDLEGYDFSVTGFQRTDLEDLIQLTEVPPEAQEDDFDPDAAAEAIDVPVSRAGSIWRLGRHRLMCGDATDPDDVAQLLSGEKIDLVITD
;
A
#
# COMPACT_ATOMS: atom_id res chain seq x y z
N MET A 1 -1.88 1.45 -32.33
CA MET A 1 -2.94 2.20 -31.63
C MET A 1 -4.03 2.51 -32.65
N LYS A 2 -5.26 2.12 -32.35
CA LYS A 2 -6.43 2.34 -33.24
C LYS A 2 -7.59 2.80 -32.37
N PHE A 3 -8.49 3.61 -32.95
CA PHE A 3 -9.78 3.91 -32.35
C PHE A 3 -10.81 2.94 -32.93
N GLU A 4 -11.58 2.29 -32.08
CA GLU A 4 -12.63 1.37 -32.47
C GLU A 4 -13.86 1.56 -31.59
N ARG A 5 -15.05 1.41 -32.19
CA ARG A 5 -16.30 1.36 -31.42
C ARG A 5 -16.51 -0.06 -30.92
N ARG A 6 -16.70 -0.24 -29.63
CA ARG A 6 -16.87 -1.52 -28.96
C ARG A 6 -18.06 -1.48 -28.00
N LYS A 7 -18.73 -2.61 -27.84
CA LYS A 7 -19.72 -2.78 -26.77
C LYS A 7 -19.02 -2.78 -25.42
N LEU A 8 -19.56 -2.03 -24.47
CA LEU A 8 -19.01 -1.98 -23.11
C LEU A 8 -19.09 -3.32 -22.39
N SER A 9 -20.10 -4.14 -22.73
CA SER A 9 -20.24 -5.53 -22.24
C SER A 9 -19.07 -6.43 -22.61
N ASP A 10 -18.47 -6.21 -23.77
CA ASP A 10 -17.41 -7.05 -24.33
C ASP A 10 -16.02 -6.69 -23.78
N LEU A 11 -15.91 -5.57 -23.08
CA LEU A 11 -14.67 -5.13 -22.45
C LEU A 11 -14.46 -5.88 -21.14
N ARG A 12 -13.30 -6.52 -21.01
CA ARG A 12 -12.97 -7.36 -19.85
C ARG A 12 -12.13 -6.58 -18.85
N PRO A 13 -12.58 -6.42 -17.60
CA PRO A 13 -11.73 -5.89 -16.54
C PRO A 13 -10.47 -6.73 -16.40
N ALA A 14 -9.31 -6.09 -16.23
CA ALA A 14 -8.07 -6.79 -15.96
C ALA A 14 -8.11 -7.36 -14.53
N GLU A 15 -7.83 -8.65 -14.37
CA GLU A 15 -7.81 -9.34 -13.06
C GLU A 15 -6.74 -8.76 -12.13
N TYR A 16 -5.62 -8.36 -12.70
CA TYR A 16 -4.49 -7.73 -12.01
C TYR A 16 -4.68 -6.23 -11.73
N ASN A 17 -5.85 -5.65 -12.04
CA ASN A 17 -6.07 -4.22 -11.79
C ASN A 17 -6.14 -3.92 -10.28
N PRO A 18 -5.16 -3.16 -9.71
CA PRO A 18 -5.08 -2.93 -8.27
C PRO A 18 -6.05 -1.83 -7.77
N ARG A 19 -6.96 -1.38 -8.63
CA ARG A 19 -7.96 -0.37 -8.27
C ARG A 19 -9.14 -0.99 -7.55
N LYS A 20 -9.57 -0.38 -6.45
CA LYS A 20 -10.82 -0.75 -5.77
C LYS A 20 -12.00 -0.52 -6.70
N LYS A 21 -12.95 -1.45 -6.68
CA LYS A 21 -14.24 -1.25 -7.36
C LYS A 21 -14.99 -0.14 -6.65
N LEU A 22 -15.54 0.79 -7.45
CA LEU A 22 -16.37 1.87 -6.92
C LEU A 22 -17.82 1.43 -6.86
N THR A 23 -18.51 1.94 -5.86
CA THR A 23 -19.95 1.86 -5.71
C THR A 23 -20.59 3.23 -6.00
N PRO A 24 -21.89 3.32 -6.30
CA PRO A 24 -22.56 4.60 -6.55
C PRO A 24 -22.47 5.60 -5.38
N GLU A 25 -22.22 5.14 -4.16
CA GLU A 25 -22.07 5.97 -2.94
C GLU A 25 -20.67 6.62 -2.86
N ASP A 26 -19.68 6.09 -3.59
CA ASP A 26 -18.33 6.62 -3.57
C ASP A 26 -18.25 7.99 -4.26
N LYS A 27 -17.56 8.92 -3.62
CA LYS A 27 -17.35 10.26 -4.17
C LYS A 27 -16.73 10.21 -5.56
N GLU A 28 -15.72 9.35 -5.76
CA GLU A 28 -15.03 9.18 -7.04
C GLU A 28 -15.99 8.71 -8.15
N TYR A 29 -16.94 7.80 -7.82
CA TYR A 29 -17.99 7.39 -8.76
C TYR A 29 -18.85 8.58 -9.16
N GLN A 30 -19.32 9.38 -8.20
CA GLN A 30 -20.16 10.54 -8.45
C GLN A 30 -19.43 11.62 -9.26
N ASP A 31 -18.13 11.81 -9.02
CA ASP A 31 -17.31 12.75 -9.77
C ASP A 31 -17.15 12.31 -11.24
N ILE A 32 -16.89 11.01 -11.49
CA ILE A 32 -16.84 10.43 -12.84
C ILE A 32 -18.20 10.59 -13.53
N LYS A 33 -19.29 10.27 -12.85
CA LYS A 33 -20.66 10.40 -13.37
C LYS A 33 -20.97 11.83 -13.78
N ARG A 34 -20.68 12.80 -12.91
CA ARG A 34 -20.88 14.23 -13.18
C ARG A 34 -20.07 14.68 -14.39
N SER A 35 -18.79 14.27 -14.45
CA SER A 35 -17.91 14.59 -15.57
C SER A 35 -18.44 14.05 -16.90
N ILE A 36 -18.96 12.82 -16.93
CA ILE A 36 -19.54 12.23 -18.14
C ILE A 36 -20.81 12.98 -18.56
N LEU A 37 -21.66 13.35 -17.61
CA LEU A 37 -22.90 14.06 -17.91
C LEU A 37 -22.65 15.49 -18.40
N GLU A 38 -21.62 16.16 -17.87
CA GLU A 38 -21.29 17.55 -18.22
C GLU A 38 -20.50 17.67 -19.52
N PHE A 39 -19.46 16.85 -19.67
CA PHE A 39 -18.48 16.97 -20.76
C PHE A 39 -18.56 15.83 -21.78
N GLY A 40 -19.45 14.86 -21.56
CA GLY A 40 -19.49 13.66 -22.38
C GLY A 40 -18.31 12.71 -22.14
N TYR A 41 -18.08 11.83 -23.10
CA TYR A 41 -17.00 10.82 -23.05
C TYR A 41 -15.67 11.41 -23.53
N ALA A 42 -15.07 12.28 -22.75
CA ALA A 42 -13.88 13.05 -23.12
C ALA A 42 -12.54 12.29 -22.90
N ASP A 43 -12.51 11.27 -21.99
CA ASP A 43 -11.31 10.47 -21.72
C ASP A 43 -11.55 9.00 -22.10
N PRO A 44 -11.01 8.54 -23.25
CA PRO A 44 -11.31 7.22 -23.81
C PRO A 44 -10.79 6.06 -22.94
N ILE A 45 -11.57 4.99 -22.91
CA ILE A 45 -11.14 3.71 -22.36
C ILE A 45 -10.03 3.13 -23.25
N VAL A 46 -8.96 2.65 -22.64
CA VAL A 46 -7.85 1.99 -23.34
C VAL A 46 -7.94 0.49 -23.09
N ILE A 47 -7.95 -0.28 -24.16
CA ILE A 47 -7.99 -1.75 -24.10
C ILE A 47 -6.82 -2.36 -24.87
N ASN A 48 -6.51 -3.60 -24.56
CA ASN A 48 -5.63 -4.40 -25.41
C ASN A 48 -6.42 -5.07 -26.54
N PHE A 49 -5.73 -5.63 -27.52
CA PHE A 49 -6.32 -6.30 -28.70
C PHE A 49 -7.32 -7.41 -28.35
N ASP A 50 -7.14 -8.02 -27.19
CA ASP A 50 -8.00 -9.09 -26.67
C ASP A 50 -9.23 -8.59 -25.88
N GLY A 51 -9.42 -7.26 -25.79
CA GLY A 51 -10.53 -6.62 -25.05
C GLY A 51 -10.26 -6.40 -23.57
N THR A 52 -9.07 -6.72 -23.06
CA THR A 52 -8.68 -6.45 -21.67
C THR A 52 -8.52 -4.95 -21.45
N ILE A 53 -9.18 -4.40 -20.45
CA ILE A 53 -9.11 -2.97 -20.11
C ILE A 53 -7.76 -2.68 -19.45
N ILE A 54 -7.02 -1.73 -20.02
CA ILE A 54 -5.77 -1.22 -19.45
C ILE A 54 -6.04 0.05 -18.64
N LYS A 55 -6.92 0.95 -19.13
CA LYS A 55 -7.34 2.18 -18.43
C LYS A 55 -8.84 2.39 -18.62
N GLY A 56 -9.50 2.87 -17.56
CA GLY A 56 -10.90 3.29 -17.64
C GLY A 56 -11.90 2.27 -17.08
N HIS A 57 -11.46 1.35 -16.21
CA HIS A 57 -12.32 0.36 -15.53
C HIS A 57 -13.53 1.03 -14.86
N GLN A 58 -13.30 2.07 -14.05
CA GLN A 58 -14.35 2.78 -13.33
C GLN A 58 -15.28 3.52 -14.30
N ARG A 59 -14.71 4.16 -15.33
CA ARG A 59 -15.50 4.87 -16.35
C ARG A 59 -16.42 3.92 -17.11
N ARG A 60 -15.94 2.71 -17.47
CA ARG A 60 -16.80 1.68 -18.07
C ARG A 60 -18.01 1.38 -17.20
N THR A 61 -17.78 1.16 -15.89
CA THR A 61 -18.86 0.86 -14.94
C THR A 61 -19.88 2.00 -14.91
N VAL A 62 -19.45 3.24 -14.71
CA VAL A 62 -20.32 4.40 -14.66
C VAL A 62 -21.09 4.60 -15.98
N MET A 63 -20.45 4.39 -17.13
CA MET A 63 -21.11 4.50 -18.44
C MET A 63 -22.20 3.45 -18.61
N MET A 64 -21.93 2.19 -18.20
CA MET A 64 -22.94 1.13 -18.25
C MET A 64 -24.15 1.46 -17.36
N ASP A 65 -23.91 1.97 -16.16
CA ASP A 65 -24.96 2.40 -15.23
C ASP A 65 -25.77 3.61 -15.76
N LEU A 66 -25.13 4.46 -16.59
CA LEU A 66 -25.80 5.55 -17.32
C LEU A 66 -26.54 5.08 -18.58
N GLY A 67 -26.49 3.78 -18.91
CA GLY A 67 -27.20 3.20 -20.06
C GLY A 67 -26.43 3.28 -21.39
N TYR A 68 -25.14 3.58 -21.37
CA TYR A 68 -24.32 3.49 -22.57
C TYR A 68 -24.07 2.02 -22.92
N GLU A 69 -24.35 1.63 -24.16
CA GLU A 69 -24.11 0.26 -24.64
C GLU A 69 -22.73 0.14 -25.32
N GLU A 70 -22.29 1.21 -25.99
CA GLU A 70 -21.06 1.23 -26.79
C GLU A 70 -20.24 2.47 -26.48
N ALA A 71 -18.93 2.38 -26.72
CA ALA A 71 -18.00 3.52 -26.65
C ALA A 71 -16.90 3.39 -27.70
N GLU A 72 -16.34 4.53 -28.08
CA GLU A 72 -15.06 4.56 -28.80
C GLU A 72 -13.93 4.28 -27.82
N VAL A 73 -13.12 3.26 -28.11
CA VAL A 73 -12.01 2.84 -27.27
C VAL A 73 -10.69 2.93 -28.04
N ILE A 74 -9.60 3.09 -27.30
CA ILE A 74 -8.25 3.01 -27.85
C ILE A 74 -7.79 1.56 -27.74
N VAL A 75 -7.51 0.91 -28.88
CA VAL A 75 -7.01 -0.46 -28.93
C VAL A 75 -5.51 -0.46 -29.11
N LEU A 76 -4.82 -1.14 -28.20
CA LEU A 76 -3.39 -1.40 -28.25
C LEU A 76 -3.14 -2.86 -28.67
N ASP A 77 -1.96 -3.14 -29.22
CA ASP A 77 -1.48 -4.49 -29.54
C ASP A 77 -0.24 -4.78 -28.69
N ILE A 78 -0.47 -5.15 -27.44
CA ILE A 78 0.58 -5.52 -26.49
C ILE A 78 0.50 -7.02 -26.26
N ARG A 79 1.48 -7.76 -26.79
CA ARG A 79 1.56 -9.23 -26.70
C ARG A 79 2.19 -9.69 -25.39
N ASP A 80 3.07 -8.87 -24.84
CA ASP A 80 3.79 -9.10 -23.58
C ASP A 80 2.88 -8.70 -22.40
N LYS A 81 2.52 -9.69 -21.58
CA LYS A 81 1.64 -9.48 -20.42
C LYS A 81 2.30 -8.65 -19.32
N THR A 82 3.60 -8.76 -19.13
CA THR A 82 4.36 -7.96 -18.17
C THR A 82 4.30 -6.49 -18.55
N LYS A 83 4.52 -6.19 -19.84
CA LYS A 83 4.40 -4.84 -20.37
C LYS A 83 2.97 -4.30 -20.28
N GLU A 84 1.94 -5.14 -20.46
CA GLU A 84 0.54 -4.77 -20.29
C GLU A 84 0.24 -4.35 -18.83
N LYS A 85 0.71 -5.16 -17.85
CA LYS A 85 0.56 -4.88 -16.43
C LYS A 85 1.29 -3.58 -16.03
N ALA A 86 2.53 -3.41 -16.49
CA ALA A 86 3.30 -2.19 -16.25
C ALA A 86 2.59 -0.95 -16.80
N LEU A 87 2.04 -1.02 -18.02
CA LEU A 87 1.28 0.08 -18.61
C LEU A 87 -0.01 0.38 -17.86
N ASN A 88 -0.74 -0.66 -17.41
CA ASN A 88 -1.92 -0.47 -16.55
C ASN A 88 -1.57 0.30 -15.28
N THR A 89 -0.48 -0.10 -14.61
CA THR A 89 0.00 0.56 -13.40
C THR A 89 0.41 2.01 -13.68
N ALA A 90 1.20 2.26 -14.72
CA ALA A 90 1.64 3.60 -15.11
C ALA A 90 0.47 4.56 -15.39
N LEU A 91 -0.52 4.11 -16.18
CA LEU A 91 -1.67 4.93 -16.54
C LEU A 91 -2.64 5.16 -15.39
N ASN A 92 -2.58 4.36 -14.35
CA ASN A 92 -3.46 4.44 -13.18
C ASN A 92 -2.79 5.06 -11.94
N LYS A 93 -1.48 5.33 -11.95
CA LYS A 93 -0.76 5.87 -10.79
C LYS A 93 -1.31 7.22 -10.32
N ILE A 94 -1.74 8.05 -11.23
CA ILE A 94 -2.02 9.48 -10.95
C ILE A 94 -3.37 9.71 -10.28
N THR A 95 -4.33 8.75 -10.30
CA THR A 95 -5.69 8.97 -9.81
C THR A 95 -6.30 7.76 -9.09
N GLY A 96 -6.90 8.00 -7.90
CA GLY A 96 -7.74 7.06 -7.14
C GLY A 96 -7.01 6.29 -6.03
N LYS A 97 -7.78 5.45 -5.32
CA LYS A 97 -7.28 4.64 -4.21
C LYS A 97 -6.78 3.28 -4.72
N TRP A 98 -5.64 2.84 -4.18
CA TRP A 98 -5.06 1.56 -4.47
C TRP A 98 -5.58 0.48 -3.51
N ASP A 99 -5.68 -0.74 -4.01
CA ASP A 99 -5.62 -1.93 -3.19
C ASP A 99 -4.13 -2.23 -2.96
N ASN A 100 -3.66 -1.99 -1.75
CA ASN A 100 -2.23 -2.06 -1.43
C ASN A 100 -1.67 -3.47 -1.59
N GLN A 101 -2.48 -4.50 -1.29
CA GLN A 101 -2.04 -5.89 -1.45
C GLN A 101 -1.85 -6.25 -2.94
N LEU A 102 -2.86 -5.95 -3.77
CA LEU A 102 -2.76 -6.22 -5.21
C LEU A 102 -1.67 -5.38 -5.88
N LEU A 103 -1.47 -4.13 -5.43
CA LEU A 103 -0.39 -3.28 -5.95
C LEU A 103 0.98 -3.84 -5.59
N LYS A 104 1.18 -4.25 -4.33
CA LYS A 104 2.42 -4.89 -3.88
C LYS A 104 2.73 -6.13 -4.72
N ASP A 105 1.75 -7.05 -4.84
CA ASP A 105 1.93 -8.31 -5.55
C ASP A 105 2.31 -8.06 -7.03
N LEU A 106 1.69 -7.07 -7.65
CA LEU A 106 2.01 -6.67 -9.02
C LEU A 106 3.43 -6.09 -9.17
N LEU A 107 3.85 -5.20 -8.25
CA LEU A 107 5.20 -4.62 -8.30
C LEU A 107 6.27 -5.68 -8.02
N VAL A 108 6.02 -6.61 -7.10
CA VAL A 108 6.90 -7.76 -6.83
C VAL A 108 7.01 -8.65 -8.07
N GLU A 109 5.90 -8.95 -8.73
CA GLU A 109 5.90 -9.75 -9.98
C GLU A 109 6.76 -9.08 -11.06
N LEU A 110 6.58 -7.78 -11.28
CA LEU A 110 7.37 -7.02 -12.26
C LEU A 110 8.87 -7.04 -11.94
N ASP A 111 9.25 -6.90 -10.67
CA ASP A 111 10.64 -6.94 -10.22
C ASP A 111 11.26 -8.34 -10.42
N LEU A 112 10.54 -9.42 -10.09
CA LEU A 112 10.99 -10.80 -10.27
C LEU A 112 11.19 -11.17 -11.74
N GLU A 113 10.37 -10.60 -12.63
CA GLU A 113 10.54 -10.78 -14.08
C GLU A 113 11.66 -9.90 -14.67
N GLY A 114 12.37 -9.16 -13.82
CA GLY A 114 13.48 -8.28 -14.22
C GLY A 114 12.99 -7.05 -15.00
N TYR A 115 11.72 -6.67 -14.85
CA TYR A 115 11.18 -5.50 -15.50
C TYR A 115 11.48 -4.25 -14.67
N ASP A 116 11.99 -3.20 -15.31
CA ASP A 116 12.19 -1.91 -14.67
C ASP A 116 10.84 -1.26 -14.36
N PHE A 117 10.28 -1.56 -13.19
CA PHE A 117 8.98 -1.02 -12.79
C PHE A 117 8.99 0.49 -12.48
N SER A 118 10.18 1.14 -12.46
CA SER A 118 10.25 2.60 -12.30
C SER A 118 9.52 3.35 -13.41
N VAL A 119 9.39 2.74 -14.59
CA VAL A 119 8.58 3.27 -15.71
C VAL A 119 7.08 3.39 -15.38
N THR A 120 6.60 2.68 -14.36
CA THR A 120 5.23 2.83 -13.85
C THR A 120 5.07 4.08 -12.99
N GLY A 121 6.20 4.72 -12.64
CA GLY A 121 6.32 5.86 -11.72
C GLY A 121 6.46 5.46 -10.25
N PHE A 122 6.40 4.18 -9.89
CA PHE A 122 6.73 3.69 -8.55
C PHE A 122 8.23 3.47 -8.43
N GLN A 123 8.79 3.76 -7.24
CA GLN A 123 10.20 3.54 -6.93
C GLN A 123 10.34 2.31 -6.01
N ARG A 124 11.58 1.83 -5.85
CA ARG A 124 11.85 0.72 -4.92
C ARG A 124 11.43 1.04 -3.48
N THR A 125 11.60 2.27 -3.05
CA THR A 125 11.12 2.74 -1.74
C THR A 125 9.60 2.62 -1.59
N ASP A 126 8.82 2.90 -2.65
CA ASP A 126 7.35 2.74 -2.62
C ASP A 126 6.97 1.27 -2.44
N LEU A 127 7.72 0.34 -3.05
CA LEU A 127 7.51 -1.11 -2.88
C LEU A 127 7.86 -1.56 -1.45
N GLU A 128 8.98 -1.09 -0.90
CA GLU A 128 9.40 -1.38 0.47
C GLU A 128 8.34 -0.90 1.49
N ASP A 129 7.82 0.31 1.31
CA ASP A 129 6.72 0.85 2.12
C ASP A 129 5.45 0.00 2.01
N LEU A 130 5.07 -0.45 0.79
CA LEU A 130 3.93 -1.32 0.57
C LEU A 130 4.10 -2.69 1.24
N ILE A 131 5.29 -3.27 1.21
CA ILE A 131 5.60 -4.52 1.90
C ILE A 131 5.38 -4.35 3.40
N GLN A 132 5.94 -3.29 4.01
CA GLN A 132 5.75 -3.01 5.45
C GLN A 132 4.27 -2.76 5.81
N LEU A 133 3.50 -2.08 4.96
CA LEU A 133 2.08 -1.80 5.20
C LEU A 133 1.18 -3.05 5.07
N THR A 134 1.61 -4.04 4.31
CA THR A 134 0.81 -5.24 4.00
C THR A 134 1.28 -6.49 4.73
N GLU A 135 2.50 -6.49 5.27
CA GLU A 135 2.94 -7.51 6.22
C GLU A 135 2.19 -7.27 7.53
N VAL A 136 1.22 -8.11 7.83
CA VAL A 136 0.66 -8.20 9.18
C VAL A 136 1.81 -8.67 10.07
N PRO A 137 2.24 -7.89 11.08
CA PRO A 137 3.18 -8.43 12.05
C PRO A 137 2.63 -9.77 12.54
N PRO A 138 3.45 -10.81 12.68
CA PRO A 138 2.96 -12.04 13.27
C PRO A 138 2.24 -11.66 14.58
N GLU A 139 0.99 -12.11 14.75
CA GLU A 139 0.26 -11.90 15.99
C GLU A 139 1.23 -12.23 17.11
N ALA A 140 1.44 -11.26 18.01
CA ALA A 140 2.27 -11.51 19.18
C ALA A 140 1.64 -12.69 19.91
N GLN A 141 2.26 -13.86 19.78
CA GLN A 141 1.86 -15.00 20.60
C GLN A 141 2.28 -14.65 22.01
N GLU A 142 1.30 -14.56 22.90
CA GLU A 142 1.59 -14.55 24.33
C GLU A 142 2.36 -15.83 24.61
N ASP A 143 3.59 -15.68 25.10
CA ASP A 143 4.36 -16.80 25.61
C ASP A 143 3.79 -17.20 27.00
N ASP A 144 4.01 -18.45 27.40
CA ASP A 144 3.63 -18.94 28.71
C ASP A 144 4.57 -18.43 29.83
N PHE A 145 5.33 -17.34 29.57
CA PHE A 145 6.27 -16.76 30.51
C PHE A 145 5.52 -16.01 31.63
N ASP A 146 5.64 -16.51 32.85
CA ASP A 146 5.11 -15.86 34.04
C ASP A 146 6.22 -14.97 34.67
N PRO A 147 6.15 -13.65 34.50
CA PRO A 147 7.16 -12.72 34.99
C PRO A 147 7.21 -12.67 36.52
N ASP A 148 6.08 -12.87 37.20
CA ASP A 148 6.00 -12.86 38.66
C ASP A 148 6.66 -14.11 39.25
N ALA A 149 6.35 -15.28 38.71
CA ALA A 149 7.01 -16.52 39.09
C ALA A 149 8.52 -16.51 38.80
N ALA A 150 8.92 -15.91 37.66
CA ALA A 150 10.33 -15.75 37.31
C ALA A 150 11.06 -14.78 38.27
N ALA A 151 10.40 -13.72 38.70
CA ALA A 151 10.95 -12.77 39.68
C ALA A 151 11.09 -13.38 41.05
N GLU A 152 10.11 -14.18 41.52
CA GLU A 152 10.17 -14.92 42.81
C GLU A 152 11.27 -15.99 42.84
N ALA A 153 11.61 -16.54 41.68
CA ALA A 153 12.68 -17.55 41.56
C ALA A 153 14.11 -16.97 41.65
N ILE A 154 14.27 -15.65 41.71
CA ILE A 154 15.57 -14.98 41.79
C ILE A 154 16.03 -14.90 43.23
N ASP A 155 16.90 -15.82 43.69
CA ASP A 155 17.49 -15.80 45.01
C ASP A 155 18.43 -14.60 45.26
N VAL A 156 19.17 -14.19 44.24
CA VAL A 156 20.11 -13.06 44.29
C VAL A 156 19.95 -12.16 43.10
N PRO A 157 19.38 -10.96 43.26
CA PRO A 157 19.25 -10.01 42.17
C PRO A 157 20.60 -9.61 41.56
N VAL A 158 20.73 -9.70 40.24
CA VAL A 158 21.92 -9.26 39.49
C VAL A 158 21.94 -7.73 39.35
N SER A 159 20.75 -7.14 39.16
CA SER A 159 20.58 -5.67 39.07
C SER A 159 20.38 -5.06 40.45
N ARG A 160 21.03 -3.94 40.71
CA ARG A 160 20.90 -3.15 41.95
C ARG A 160 20.50 -1.73 41.58
N ALA A 161 19.88 -0.99 42.50
CA ALA A 161 19.60 0.44 42.29
C ALA A 161 20.88 1.17 41.82
N GLY A 162 20.75 1.97 40.78
CA GLY A 162 21.85 2.65 40.09
C GLY A 162 22.57 1.80 39.04
N SER A 163 22.26 0.52 38.87
CA SER A 163 22.89 -0.30 37.81
C SER A 163 22.41 0.13 36.43
N ILE A 164 23.36 0.39 35.50
CA ILE A 164 23.08 0.70 34.11
C ILE A 164 23.57 -0.43 33.20
N TRP A 165 22.66 -0.98 32.40
CA TRP A 165 22.93 -2.01 31.41
C TRP A 165 22.99 -1.42 30.01
N ARG A 166 23.97 -1.79 29.21
CA ARG A 166 24.10 -1.40 27.82
C ARG A 166 23.60 -2.49 26.89
N LEU A 167 22.54 -2.19 26.13
CA LEU A 167 21.90 -3.08 25.18
C LEU A 167 22.13 -2.56 23.75
N GLY A 168 23.32 -2.84 23.21
CA GLY A 168 23.78 -2.24 21.96
C GLY A 168 23.93 -0.71 22.10
N ARG A 169 23.12 0.07 21.40
CA ARG A 169 23.06 1.52 21.51
C ARG A 169 22.13 2.05 22.62
N HIS A 170 21.30 1.17 23.18
CA HIS A 170 20.31 1.54 24.21
C HIS A 170 20.88 1.35 25.61
N ARG A 171 20.30 2.05 26.58
CA ARG A 171 20.64 1.92 28.01
C ARG A 171 19.37 1.58 28.78
N LEU A 172 19.51 0.72 29.77
CA LEU A 172 18.47 0.39 30.74
C LEU A 172 19.05 0.63 32.14
N MET A 173 18.32 1.34 32.96
CA MET A 173 18.73 1.63 34.35
C MET A 173 17.73 1.02 35.33
N CYS A 174 18.25 0.44 36.41
CA CYS A 174 17.48 0.08 37.57
C CYS A 174 17.53 1.29 38.54
N GLY A 175 16.47 2.13 38.53
CA GLY A 175 16.42 3.37 39.28
C GLY A 175 15.01 3.91 39.40
N ASP A 176 14.85 5.09 39.99
CA ASP A 176 13.57 5.79 40.10
C ASP A 176 13.42 6.78 38.94
N ALA A 177 12.42 6.56 38.09
CA ALA A 177 12.13 7.43 36.95
C ALA A 177 11.66 8.84 37.37
N THR A 178 11.29 9.04 38.63
CA THR A 178 10.92 10.34 39.20
C THR A 178 12.11 11.07 39.84
N ASP A 179 13.25 10.39 40.00
CA ASP A 179 14.47 11.02 40.55
C ASP A 179 15.28 11.66 39.41
N PRO A 180 15.47 13.02 39.43
CA PRO A 180 16.23 13.71 38.41
C PRO A 180 17.68 13.27 38.29
N ASP A 181 18.31 12.79 39.35
CA ASP A 181 19.70 12.35 39.36
C ASP A 181 19.84 11.00 38.64
N ASP A 182 18.91 10.07 38.86
CA ASP A 182 18.83 8.77 38.13
C ASP A 182 18.57 8.99 36.64
N VAL A 183 17.65 9.88 36.29
CA VAL A 183 17.38 10.25 34.91
C VAL A 183 18.60 10.89 34.24
N ALA A 184 19.27 11.84 34.91
CA ALA A 184 20.47 12.45 34.39
C ALA A 184 21.60 11.44 34.16
N GLN A 185 21.76 10.47 35.07
CA GLN A 185 22.74 9.40 34.95
C GLN A 185 22.44 8.47 33.77
N LEU A 186 21.19 8.08 33.57
CA LEU A 186 20.75 7.26 32.43
C LEU A 186 21.03 7.99 31.12
N LEU A 187 20.71 9.27 31.03
CA LEU A 187 20.90 10.09 29.81
C LEU A 187 22.38 10.36 29.54
N SER A 188 23.23 10.46 30.57
CA SER A 188 24.67 10.69 30.40
C SER A 188 25.01 11.88 29.48
N GLY A 189 24.21 12.94 29.53
CA GLY A 189 24.38 14.15 28.73
C GLY A 189 23.77 14.14 27.33
N GLU A 190 23.13 13.04 26.94
CA GLU A 190 22.39 12.97 25.67
C GLU A 190 21.10 13.79 25.75
N LYS A 191 20.69 14.34 24.58
CA LYS A 191 19.40 15.03 24.46
C LYS A 191 18.35 14.02 24.01
N ILE A 192 17.16 14.13 24.60
CA ILE A 192 15.99 13.32 24.22
C ILE A 192 14.97 14.18 23.50
N ASP A 193 14.37 13.62 22.45
CA ASP A 193 13.34 14.28 21.66
C ASP A 193 11.93 13.89 22.13
N LEU A 194 11.79 12.74 22.80
CA LEU A 194 10.50 12.22 23.26
C LEU A 194 10.65 11.47 24.57
N VAL A 195 9.72 11.69 25.50
CA VAL A 195 9.53 10.90 26.74
C VAL A 195 8.17 10.22 26.66
N ILE A 196 8.15 8.91 26.93
CA ILE A 196 6.93 8.14 27.06
C ILE A 196 6.91 7.58 28.48
N THR A 197 5.85 7.85 29.20
CA THR A 197 5.63 7.40 30.58
C THR A 197 4.15 7.05 30.75
N ASP A 198 3.83 6.12 31.62
CA ASP A 198 2.50 5.74 32.07
C ASP A 198 2.08 6.51 33.35
#